data_a04785ce516653ba0f0df215cb43a6dc
#
_entry.id   a04785ce516653ba0f0df215cb43a6dc
#
_cell.length_a   1.000
_cell.length_b   1.000
_cell.length_c   1.000
_cell.angle_alpha   90.00
_cell.angle_beta   90.00
_cell.angle_gamma   90.00
#
_symmetry.space_group_name_H-M   'P 1'
#
loop_
_entity.id
_entity.type
_entity.pdbx_description
1 polymer ?
#
loop_
_entity_poly.entity_id
_entity_poly.type
_entity_poly.pdbx_seq_one_letter_code
_entity_poly.pdbx_strand_id
1 'polypeptide(L)'
;MNISFHFIVSAALCFFVGVAHADSMDSLAQFLKSTRSWRADFVQVVTAPAKEGKPLRPKTSSGVFAFIRPSVFRFDYSKPYVQNIVADGQQLWLFDTDLNQVTVRNQAQTLGSTPAALIASAQDIASLSKEFSLKAAPSDEGLDWVVATPKIKDAGLQSVRIGLRVDAGQAVLSQLEIIDAFGNRPQIRFNRVEVNPANLTMANFTFVPPKGVDVVRP
;
A
#
# COMPACT_ATOMS: atom_id res chain seq x y z
N MET A 1 -6.79 -61.59 52.22
CA MET A 1 -5.59 -60.95 51.62
C MET A 1 -6.10 -60.12 50.40
N ASN A 2 -6.51 -58.86 50.68
CA ASN A 2 -7.16 -57.98 49.73
C ASN A 2 -6.11 -57.02 49.14
N ILE A 3 -5.90 -57.12 47.86
CA ILE A 3 -4.99 -56.22 47.06
C ILE A 3 -5.86 -55.16 46.42
N SER A 4 -5.82 -53.93 46.96
CA SER A 4 -6.49 -52.75 46.36
C SER A 4 -5.60 -52.18 45.27
N PHE A 5 -6.07 -52.21 44.03
CA PHE A 5 -5.44 -51.56 42.86
C PHE A 5 -5.90 -50.08 42.80
N HIS A 6 -4.97 -49.15 43.03
CA HIS A 6 -5.22 -47.71 42.80
C HIS A 6 -4.91 -47.37 41.36
N PHE A 7 -5.92 -47.03 40.59
CA PHE A 7 -5.79 -46.42 39.27
C PHE A 7 -5.48 -44.93 39.39
N ILE A 8 -4.29 -44.53 39.04
CA ILE A 8 -3.93 -43.11 38.92
C ILE A 8 -4.30 -42.67 37.50
N VAL A 9 -5.38 -41.89 37.39
CA VAL A 9 -5.77 -41.21 36.16
C VAL A 9 -4.95 -39.92 36.04
N SER A 10 -3.94 -39.94 35.21
CA SER A 10 -3.13 -38.75 34.87
C SER A 10 -3.89 -37.93 33.84
N ALA A 11 -4.51 -36.82 34.25
CA ALA A 11 -5.15 -35.87 33.33
C ALA A 11 -4.07 -35.02 32.67
N ALA A 12 -3.79 -35.29 31.41
CA ALA A 12 -2.93 -34.44 30.54
C ALA A 12 -3.70 -33.16 30.19
N LEU A 13 -3.33 -32.07 30.81
CA LEU A 13 -3.86 -30.73 30.53
C LEU A 13 -3.16 -30.19 29.24
N CYS A 14 -3.78 -30.38 28.07
CA CYS A 14 -3.33 -29.77 26.84
C CYS A 14 -3.57 -28.25 26.90
N PHE A 15 -2.52 -27.47 27.12
CA PHE A 15 -2.54 -26.04 26.94
C PHE A 15 -2.64 -25.77 25.42
N PHE A 16 -3.83 -25.44 24.94
CA PHE A 16 -3.99 -24.77 23.63
C PHE A 16 -3.45 -23.35 23.80
N VAL A 17 -2.21 -23.14 23.34
CA VAL A 17 -1.69 -21.79 23.10
C VAL A 17 -2.45 -21.27 21.89
N GLY A 18 -3.53 -20.54 22.11
CA GLY A 18 -4.21 -19.77 21.08
C GLY A 18 -3.22 -18.74 20.55
N VAL A 19 -2.79 -18.89 19.29
CA VAL A 19 -2.07 -17.85 18.58
C VAL A 19 -3.06 -16.70 18.43
N ALA A 20 -2.93 -15.65 19.26
CA ALA A 20 -3.69 -14.42 19.09
C ALA A 20 -3.23 -13.82 17.75
N HIS A 21 -4.02 -14.01 16.70
CA HIS A 21 -3.88 -13.25 15.48
C HIS A 21 -4.26 -11.82 15.83
N ALA A 22 -3.32 -10.89 15.73
CA ALA A 22 -3.65 -9.47 15.76
C ALA A 22 -4.73 -9.23 14.71
N ASP A 23 -5.80 -8.54 15.07
CA ASP A 23 -6.82 -8.16 14.09
C ASP A 23 -6.11 -7.32 13.01
N SER A 24 -6.39 -7.59 11.74
CA SER A 24 -5.80 -6.85 10.62
C SER A 24 -6.03 -5.33 10.72
N MET A 25 -7.07 -4.91 11.43
CA MET A 25 -7.32 -3.50 11.75
C MET A 25 -6.30 -2.97 12.76
N ASP A 26 -5.86 -3.77 13.73
CA ASP A 26 -4.81 -3.40 14.69
C ASP A 26 -3.46 -3.28 13.99
N SER A 27 -3.15 -4.19 13.06
CA SER A 27 -1.95 -4.11 12.21
C SER A 27 -1.94 -2.83 11.37
N LEU A 28 -3.08 -2.45 10.77
CA LEU A 28 -3.21 -1.19 10.04
C LEU A 28 -3.06 0.02 10.96
N ALA A 29 -3.70 0.02 12.13
CA ALA A 29 -3.59 1.10 13.11
C ALA A 29 -2.14 1.29 13.57
N GLN A 30 -1.44 0.20 13.85
CA GLN A 30 -0.03 0.21 14.24
C GLN A 30 0.84 0.80 13.12
N PHE A 31 0.70 0.32 11.88
CA PHE A 31 1.42 0.83 10.72
C PHE A 31 1.22 2.34 10.54
N LEU A 32 -0.02 2.81 10.60
CA LEU A 32 -0.33 4.23 10.44
C LEU A 32 0.30 5.08 11.54
N LYS A 33 0.27 4.61 12.80
CA LYS A 33 0.80 5.32 13.97
C LYS A 33 2.33 5.34 14.01
N SER A 34 2.98 4.23 13.69
CA SER A 34 4.44 4.05 13.85
C SER A 34 5.26 4.51 12.65
N THR A 35 4.66 4.59 11.45
CA THR A 35 5.35 4.87 10.19
C THR A 35 5.15 6.32 9.77
N ARG A 36 6.15 7.17 9.98
CA ARG A 36 6.15 8.58 9.53
C ARG A 36 6.71 8.73 8.13
N SER A 37 7.75 7.96 7.82
CA SER A 37 8.36 7.90 6.50
C SER A 37 8.63 6.45 6.12
N TRP A 38 8.70 6.17 4.82
CA TRP A 38 8.82 4.80 4.34
C TRP A 38 9.39 4.79 2.93
N ARG A 39 10.21 3.80 2.62
CA ARG A 39 10.75 3.58 1.29
C ARG A 39 10.85 2.09 1.01
N ALA A 40 10.55 1.67 -0.21
CA ALA A 40 10.78 0.31 -0.68
C ALA A 40 10.93 0.25 -2.19
N ASP A 41 11.51 -0.83 -2.66
CA ASP A 41 11.36 -1.24 -4.05
C ASP A 41 9.97 -1.82 -4.26
N PHE A 42 9.43 -1.63 -5.45
CA PHE A 42 8.17 -2.25 -5.82
C PHE A 42 8.24 -3.00 -7.15
N VAL A 43 7.38 -4.00 -7.24
CA VAL A 43 6.98 -4.63 -8.49
C VAL A 43 5.47 -4.51 -8.60
N GLN A 44 5.00 -3.91 -9.68
CA GLN A 44 3.59 -3.76 -9.99
C GLN A 44 3.21 -4.64 -11.17
N VAL A 45 2.14 -5.41 -11.02
CA VAL A 45 1.53 -6.20 -12.10
C VAL A 45 0.11 -5.69 -12.32
N VAL A 46 -0.20 -5.25 -13.51
CA VAL A 46 -1.54 -4.78 -13.90
C VAL A 46 -2.19 -5.81 -14.79
N THR A 47 -3.28 -6.41 -14.31
CA THR A 47 -4.16 -7.28 -15.10
C THR A 47 -5.38 -6.49 -15.52
N ALA A 48 -5.58 -6.32 -16.82
CA ALA A 48 -6.77 -5.69 -17.38
C ALA A 48 -7.89 -6.71 -17.58
N PRO A 49 -9.17 -6.29 -17.60
CA PRO A 49 -10.29 -7.15 -17.96
C PRO A 49 -10.08 -7.81 -19.33
N ALA A 50 -10.65 -9.01 -19.53
CA ALA A 50 -10.61 -9.68 -20.81
C ALA A 50 -11.27 -8.81 -21.89
N LYS A 51 -10.65 -8.71 -23.06
CA LYS A 51 -11.21 -8.04 -24.23
C LYS A 51 -11.74 -9.11 -25.18
N GLU A 52 -13.03 -9.02 -25.57
CA GLU A 52 -13.70 -9.99 -26.46
C GLU A 52 -13.56 -11.45 -25.98
N GLY A 53 -13.62 -11.66 -24.65
CA GLY A 53 -13.48 -12.97 -24.03
C GLY A 53 -12.03 -13.50 -23.97
N LYS A 54 -11.03 -12.75 -24.48
CA LYS A 54 -9.60 -13.14 -24.44
C LYS A 54 -8.89 -12.42 -23.30
N PRO A 55 -8.18 -13.15 -22.40
CA PRO A 55 -7.39 -12.52 -21.36
C PRO A 55 -6.24 -11.70 -21.97
N LEU A 56 -6.06 -10.48 -21.46
CA LEU A 56 -4.91 -9.65 -21.85
C LEU A 56 -3.68 -10.08 -21.06
N ARG A 57 -2.50 -9.91 -21.68
CA ARG A 57 -1.23 -10.17 -20.98
C ARG A 57 -1.03 -9.14 -19.88
N PRO A 58 -0.71 -9.55 -18.65
CA PRO A 58 -0.39 -8.62 -17.57
C PRO A 58 0.80 -7.72 -17.95
N LYS A 59 0.72 -6.45 -17.54
CA LYS A 59 1.83 -5.50 -17.68
C LYS A 59 2.58 -5.43 -16.36
N THR A 60 3.89 -5.57 -16.41
CA THR A 60 4.76 -5.50 -15.22
C THR A 60 5.61 -4.25 -15.28
N SER A 61 5.65 -3.52 -14.15
CA SER A 61 6.50 -2.35 -13.94
C SER A 61 7.23 -2.49 -12.61
N SER A 62 8.36 -1.83 -12.45
CA SER A 62 9.10 -1.83 -11.19
C SER A 62 9.81 -0.50 -10.96
N GLY A 63 10.17 -0.25 -9.70
CA GLY A 63 10.82 0.99 -9.32
C GLY A 63 10.97 1.12 -7.81
N VAL A 64 11.02 2.37 -7.34
CA VAL A 64 11.08 2.71 -5.91
C VAL A 64 9.86 3.57 -5.55
N PHE A 65 9.23 3.24 -4.44
CA PHE A 65 8.19 4.07 -3.83
C PHE A 65 8.66 4.56 -2.46
N ALA A 66 8.44 5.83 -2.19
CA ALA A 66 8.73 6.44 -0.91
C ALA A 66 7.66 7.44 -0.53
N PHE A 67 7.45 7.65 0.79
CA PHE A 67 6.60 8.73 1.29
C PHE A 67 7.11 9.30 2.62
N ILE A 68 6.69 10.53 2.89
CA ILE A 68 6.72 11.17 4.22
C ILE A 68 5.31 11.69 4.51
N ARG A 69 4.76 11.30 5.66
CA ARG A 69 3.45 11.79 6.09
C ARG A 69 3.51 13.25 6.54
N PRO A 70 2.45 14.03 6.35
CA PRO A 70 1.28 13.72 5.54
C PRO A 70 1.51 14.07 4.06
N SER A 71 0.93 13.26 3.17
CA SER A 71 0.69 13.59 1.74
C SER A 71 1.92 13.77 0.82
N VAL A 72 3.15 13.57 1.26
CA VAL A 72 4.33 13.68 0.41
C VAL A 72 4.75 12.29 -0.03
N PHE A 73 4.84 12.06 -1.34
CA PHE A 73 5.27 10.77 -1.86
C PHE A 73 5.96 10.87 -3.22
N ARG A 74 6.67 9.81 -3.59
CA ARG A 74 7.37 9.69 -4.86
C ARG A 74 7.35 8.25 -5.35
N PHE A 75 6.95 8.06 -6.62
CA PHE A 75 7.17 6.86 -7.39
C PHE A 75 8.22 7.13 -8.46
N ASP A 76 9.28 6.37 -8.45
CA ASP A 76 10.28 6.34 -9.49
C ASP A 76 10.20 4.99 -10.22
N TYR A 77 9.46 4.94 -11.34
CA TYR A 77 9.45 3.78 -12.21
C TYR A 77 10.76 3.69 -12.98
N SER A 78 11.34 2.51 -13.00
CA SER A 78 12.59 2.23 -13.71
C SER A 78 12.42 1.25 -14.87
N LYS A 79 11.36 0.44 -14.86
CA LYS A 79 11.05 -0.56 -15.89
C LYS A 79 9.53 -0.67 -16.10
N PRO A 80 9.05 -0.95 -17.35
CA PRO A 80 9.83 -0.98 -18.60
C PRO A 80 10.19 0.43 -19.08
N TYR A 81 9.49 1.47 -18.63
CA TYR A 81 9.67 2.89 -18.97
C TYR A 81 10.02 3.69 -17.72
N VAL A 82 10.85 4.71 -17.91
CA VAL A 82 11.21 5.63 -16.82
C VAL A 82 10.13 6.69 -16.68
N GLN A 83 9.51 6.73 -15.50
CA GLN A 83 8.49 7.73 -15.17
C GLN A 83 8.66 8.15 -13.71
N ASN A 84 8.51 9.43 -13.42
CA ASN A 84 8.52 9.92 -12.05
C ASN A 84 7.15 10.52 -11.71
N ILE A 85 6.60 10.13 -10.58
CA ILE A 85 5.41 10.74 -9.99
C ILE A 85 5.81 11.27 -8.63
N VAL A 86 5.76 12.60 -8.46
CA VAL A 86 6.20 13.25 -7.22
C VAL A 86 5.08 14.14 -6.71
N ALA A 87 4.65 13.88 -5.48
CA ALA A 87 3.76 14.75 -4.71
C ALA A 87 4.57 15.46 -3.64
N ASP A 88 4.76 16.77 -3.77
CA ASP A 88 5.64 17.58 -2.91
C ASP A 88 4.91 18.24 -1.73
N GLY A 89 3.61 18.01 -1.60
CA GLY A 89 2.71 18.64 -0.63
C GLY A 89 1.84 19.75 -1.22
N GLN A 90 2.17 20.26 -2.39
CA GLN A 90 1.41 21.30 -3.12
C GLN A 90 1.03 20.87 -4.53
N GLN A 91 2.01 20.34 -5.26
CA GLN A 91 1.90 19.92 -6.65
C GLN A 91 2.08 18.41 -6.78
N LEU A 92 1.40 17.84 -7.76
CA LEU A 92 1.63 16.50 -8.26
C LEU A 92 2.30 16.62 -9.63
N TRP A 93 3.54 16.18 -9.71
CA TRP A 93 4.37 16.16 -10.89
C TRP A 93 4.36 14.78 -11.51
N LEU A 94 4.04 14.68 -12.79
CA LEU A 94 4.14 13.44 -13.57
C LEU A 94 5.13 13.70 -14.69
N PHE A 95 6.30 13.12 -14.63
CA PHE A 95 7.31 13.21 -15.66
C PHE A 95 7.39 11.91 -16.44
N ASP A 96 7.08 11.96 -17.71
CA ASP A 96 7.22 10.88 -18.68
C ASP A 96 8.46 11.17 -19.53
N THR A 97 9.50 10.34 -19.40
CA THR A 97 10.77 10.55 -20.11
C THR A 97 10.66 10.25 -21.59
N ASP A 98 9.82 9.29 -21.99
CA ASP A 98 9.65 8.90 -23.39
C ASP A 98 8.91 9.98 -24.19
N LEU A 99 7.96 10.67 -23.52
CA LEU A 99 7.23 11.80 -24.10
C LEU A 99 7.98 13.13 -23.94
N ASN A 100 9.06 13.16 -23.17
CA ASN A 100 9.77 14.37 -22.75
C ASN A 100 8.82 15.44 -22.20
N GLN A 101 7.84 15.03 -21.38
CA GLN A 101 6.76 15.89 -20.89
C GLN A 101 6.58 15.78 -19.38
N VAL A 102 6.35 16.92 -18.75
CA VAL A 102 5.94 17.02 -17.33
C VAL A 102 4.51 17.54 -17.26
N THR A 103 3.61 16.79 -16.64
CA THR A 103 2.28 17.27 -16.27
C THR A 103 2.28 17.69 -14.81
N VAL A 104 1.82 18.92 -14.53
CA VAL A 104 1.72 19.48 -13.17
C VAL A 104 0.25 19.68 -12.81
N ARG A 105 -0.17 19.17 -11.68
CA ARG A 105 -1.54 19.32 -11.17
C ARG A 105 -1.53 19.80 -9.72
N ASN A 106 -2.59 20.46 -9.28
CA ASN A 106 -2.78 20.73 -7.87
C ASN A 106 -2.95 19.39 -7.12
N GLN A 107 -2.11 19.17 -6.13
CA GLN A 107 -2.09 17.90 -5.40
C GLN A 107 -3.41 17.65 -4.66
N ALA A 108 -3.96 18.64 -3.97
CA ALA A 108 -5.19 18.49 -3.18
C ALA A 108 -6.40 18.08 -4.02
N GLN A 109 -6.44 18.50 -5.30
CA GLN A 109 -7.53 18.16 -6.22
C GLN A 109 -7.38 16.77 -6.84
N THR A 110 -6.15 16.23 -6.86
CA THR A 110 -5.83 14.99 -7.59
C THR A 110 -5.69 13.78 -6.67
N LEU A 111 -5.34 13.98 -5.40
CA LEU A 111 -4.97 12.90 -4.49
C LEU A 111 -6.13 12.02 -4.02
N GLY A 112 -7.36 12.51 -4.00
CA GLY A 112 -8.52 11.77 -3.47
C GLY A 112 -8.80 10.43 -4.17
N SER A 113 -8.14 10.16 -5.31
CA SER A 113 -8.38 8.97 -6.14
C SER A 113 -7.18 8.04 -6.29
N THR A 114 -6.04 8.32 -5.65
CA THR A 114 -4.85 7.47 -5.81
C THR A 114 -4.56 6.62 -4.59
N PRO A 115 -4.31 5.29 -4.75
CA PRO A 115 -3.94 4.41 -3.64
C PRO A 115 -2.68 4.86 -2.89
N ALA A 116 -1.75 5.51 -3.57
CA ALA A 116 -0.54 6.08 -2.98
C ALA A 116 -0.88 7.22 -2.00
N ALA A 117 -1.83 8.08 -2.38
CA ALA A 117 -2.30 9.15 -1.51
C ALA A 117 -2.96 8.61 -0.25
N LEU A 118 -3.77 7.55 -0.37
CA LEU A 118 -4.38 6.87 0.76
C LEU A 118 -3.32 6.41 1.78
N ILE A 119 -2.25 5.78 1.31
CA ILE A 119 -1.17 5.29 2.18
C ILE A 119 -0.34 6.44 2.76
N ALA A 120 -0.02 7.46 1.95
CA ALA A 120 0.85 8.56 2.36
C ALA A 120 0.15 9.61 3.23
N SER A 121 -1.16 9.86 3.02
CA SER A 121 -1.91 10.92 3.72
C SER A 121 -2.51 10.47 5.06
N ALA A 122 -2.88 9.20 5.19
CA ALA A 122 -3.52 8.71 6.40
C ALA A 122 -2.56 8.73 7.60
N GLN A 123 -2.94 9.43 8.66
CA GLN A 123 -2.17 9.51 9.91
C GLN A 123 -2.64 8.48 10.94
N ASP A 124 -3.92 8.12 10.88
CA ASP A 124 -4.58 7.15 11.76
C ASP A 124 -5.82 6.55 11.07
N ILE A 125 -6.42 5.57 11.73
CA ILE A 125 -7.65 4.92 11.26
C ILE A 125 -8.81 5.91 11.14
N ALA A 126 -8.91 6.88 12.04
CA ALA A 126 -10.02 7.83 12.04
C ALA A 126 -9.96 8.77 10.82
N SER A 127 -8.75 9.25 10.47
CA SER A 127 -8.55 10.06 9.26
C SER A 127 -8.84 9.27 7.99
N LEU A 128 -8.39 8.01 7.92
CA LEU A 128 -8.65 7.14 6.78
C LEU A 128 -10.14 6.80 6.65
N SER A 129 -10.82 6.60 7.78
CA SER A 129 -12.26 6.30 7.82
C SER A 129 -13.17 7.46 7.42
N LYS A 130 -12.65 8.68 7.29
CA LYS A 130 -13.44 9.81 6.74
C LYS A 130 -13.74 9.59 5.26
N GLU A 131 -12.79 9.09 4.51
CA GLU A 131 -12.87 8.93 3.06
C GLU A 131 -13.19 7.50 2.64
N PHE A 132 -12.82 6.50 3.45
CA PHE A 132 -12.96 5.07 3.14
C PHE A 132 -13.76 4.31 4.19
N SER A 133 -14.52 3.33 3.74
CA SER A 133 -15.06 2.26 4.58
C SER A 133 -13.99 1.19 4.72
N LEU A 134 -13.59 0.88 5.95
CA LEU A 134 -12.55 -0.11 6.24
C LEU A 134 -13.17 -1.40 6.75
N LYS A 135 -12.69 -2.54 6.26
CA LYS A 135 -13.11 -3.87 6.72
C LYS A 135 -11.91 -4.79 6.83
N ALA A 136 -11.81 -5.48 7.96
CA ALA A 136 -10.88 -6.60 8.11
C ALA A 136 -11.21 -7.69 7.07
N ALA A 137 -10.19 -8.31 6.49
CA ALA A 137 -10.31 -9.46 5.63
C ALA A 137 -9.48 -10.62 6.21
N PRO A 138 -9.80 -11.88 5.84
CA PRO A 138 -9.03 -13.03 6.28
C PRO A 138 -7.54 -12.88 5.94
N SER A 139 -6.67 -13.26 6.87
CA SER A 139 -5.23 -13.33 6.62
C SER A 139 -4.93 -14.37 5.54
N ASP A 140 -4.06 -14.02 4.61
CA ASP A 140 -3.66 -14.85 3.49
C ASP A 140 -2.18 -14.61 3.16
N GLU A 141 -1.46 -15.66 2.76
CA GLU A 141 -0.02 -15.64 2.46
C GLU A 141 0.85 -14.98 3.57
N GLY A 142 0.42 -15.09 4.83
CA GLY A 142 1.13 -14.48 5.98
C GLY A 142 0.97 -12.97 6.08
N LEU A 143 -0.01 -12.39 5.40
CA LEU A 143 -0.38 -10.98 5.47
C LEU A 143 -1.72 -10.80 6.18
N ASP A 144 -1.82 -9.75 6.99
CA ASP A 144 -3.05 -9.23 7.53
C ASP A 144 -3.66 -8.26 6.52
N TRP A 145 -4.91 -8.53 6.10
CA TRP A 145 -5.55 -7.77 5.05
C TRP A 145 -6.65 -6.84 5.54
N VAL A 146 -6.62 -5.61 5.08
CA VAL A 146 -7.71 -4.63 5.25
C VAL A 146 -8.21 -4.18 3.89
N VAL A 147 -9.52 -4.20 3.70
CA VAL A 147 -10.18 -3.66 2.50
C VAL A 147 -10.63 -2.24 2.78
N ALA A 148 -10.15 -1.29 1.99
CA ALA A 148 -10.57 0.11 1.99
C ALA A 148 -11.42 0.36 0.73
N THR A 149 -12.67 0.77 0.94
CA THR A 149 -13.62 1.11 -0.13
C THR A 149 -13.95 2.59 -0.07
N PRO A 150 -13.72 3.39 -1.13
CA PRO A 150 -14.08 4.81 -1.14
C PRO A 150 -15.56 5.02 -0.82
N LYS A 151 -15.86 6.02 0.00
CA LYS A 151 -17.25 6.41 0.30
C LYS A 151 -17.88 7.19 -0.87
N ILE A 152 -17.04 7.92 -1.63
CA ILE A 152 -17.44 8.63 -2.85
C ILE A 152 -17.08 7.74 -4.05
N LYS A 153 -18.06 7.42 -4.90
CA LYS A 153 -17.92 6.40 -5.96
C LYS A 153 -17.28 6.88 -7.27
N ASP A 154 -17.07 8.17 -7.43
CA ASP A 154 -16.60 8.79 -8.70
C ASP A 154 -15.08 9.00 -8.79
N ALA A 155 -14.33 8.43 -7.85
CA ALA A 155 -12.89 8.62 -7.72
C ALA A 155 -12.03 7.72 -8.65
N GLY A 156 -12.60 7.00 -9.61
CA GLY A 156 -11.81 6.08 -10.46
C GLY A 156 -11.27 4.84 -9.73
N LEU A 157 -11.63 4.65 -8.46
CA LEU A 157 -11.17 3.58 -7.58
C LEU A 157 -12.39 2.85 -6.99
N GLN A 158 -12.44 1.52 -7.13
CA GLN A 158 -13.50 0.71 -6.51
C GLN A 158 -13.08 0.24 -5.11
N SER A 159 -11.87 -0.29 -4.96
CA SER A 159 -11.36 -0.74 -3.66
C SER A 159 -9.84 -0.89 -3.67
N VAL A 160 -9.26 -0.84 -2.47
CA VAL A 160 -7.86 -1.19 -2.21
C VAL A 160 -7.83 -2.23 -1.11
N ARG A 161 -7.11 -3.35 -1.32
CA ARG A 161 -6.72 -4.27 -0.26
C ARG A 161 -5.31 -3.92 0.18
N ILE A 162 -5.12 -3.71 1.47
CA ILE A 162 -3.86 -3.34 2.10
C ILE A 162 -3.35 -4.57 2.84
N GLY A 163 -2.24 -5.13 2.37
CA GLY A 163 -1.58 -6.29 2.97
C GLY A 163 -0.42 -5.87 3.85
N LEU A 164 -0.50 -6.21 5.13
CA LEU A 164 0.47 -5.88 6.16
C LEU A 164 1.12 -7.16 6.65
N ARG A 165 2.46 -7.18 6.74
CA ARG A 165 3.20 -8.25 7.40
C ARG A 165 3.59 -7.79 8.79
N VAL A 166 3.45 -8.67 9.78
CA VAL A 166 3.94 -8.41 11.13
C VAL A 166 5.33 -9.01 11.28
N ASP A 167 6.36 -8.16 11.32
CA ASP A 167 7.74 -8.54 11.53
C ASP A 167 8.19 -8.07 12.93
N ALA A 168 8.67 -8.98 13.76
CA ALA A 168 9.12 -8.70 15.13
C ALA A 168 8.12 -7.82 15.93
N GLY A 169 6.82 -8.05 15.75
CA GLY A 169 5.76 -7.30 16.41
C GLY A 169 5.47 -5.92 15.79
N GLN A 170 6.06 -5.59 14.64
CA GLN A 170 5.80 -4.35 13.91
C GLN A 170 5.07 -4.65 12.59
N ALA A 171 3.94 -3.97 12.37
CA ALA A 171 3.21 -4.06 11.12
C ALA A 171 3.90 -3.24 10.02
N VAL A 172 4.15 -3.88 8.88
CA VAL A 172 4.87 -3.32 7.73
C VAL A 172 4.02 -3.50 6.47
N LEU A 173 3.83 -2.43 5.69
CA LEU A 173 3.16 -2.50 4.39
C LEU A 173 3.96 -3.40 3.44
N SER A 174 3.32 -4.44 2.93
CA SER A 174 3.96 -5.45 2.05
C SER A 174 3.32 -5.56 0.69
N GLN A 175 2.00 -5.31 0.59
CA GLN A 175 1.28 -5.45 -0.67
C GLN A 175 0.08 -4.51 -0.75
N LEU A 176 -0.22 -4.05 -1.95
CA LEU A 176 -1.48 -3.39 -2.30
C LEU A 176 -2.12 -4.13 -3.47
N GLU A 177 -3.41 -4.40 -3.37
CA GLU A 177 -4.24 -4.88 -4.48
C GLU A 177 -5.35 -3.87 -4.73
N ILE A 178 -5.46 -3.43 -5.96
CA ILE A 178 -6.35 -2.34 -6.34
C ILE A 178 -7.38 -2.87 -7.32
N ILE A 179 -8.59 -2.38 -7.24
CA ILE A 179 -9.60 -2.53 -8.29
C ILE A 179 -10.00 -1.11 -8.69
N ASP A 180 -9.70 -0.74 -9.94
CA ASP A 180 -10.10 0.56 -10.47
C ASP A 180 -11.52 0.54 -11.07
N ALA A 181 -12.04 1.70 -11.45
CA ALA A 181 -13.37 1.84 -12.02
C ALA A 181 -13.55 1.13 -13.38
N PHE A 182 -12.43 0.84 -14.06
CA PHE A 182 -12.40 0.16 -15.36
C PHE A 182 -12.24 -1.37 -15.21
N GLY A 183 -12.15 -1.86 -13.96
CA GLY A 183 -11.93 -3.27 -13.65
C GLY A 183 -10.49 -3.75 -13.82
N ASN A 184 -9.52 -2.85 -14.03
CA ASN A 184 -8.11 -3.22 -13.95
C ASN A 184 -7.76 -3.59 -12.51
N ARG A 185 -6.80 -4.51 -12.37
CA ARG A 185 -6.36 -5.03 -11.07
C ARG A 185 -4.84 -4.87 -10.92
N PRO A 186 -4.36 -3.65 -10.60
CA PRO A 186 -2.99 -3.46 -10.19
C PRO A 186 -2.72 -4.16 -8.87
N GLN A 187 -1.65 -4.98 -8.83
CA GLN A 187 -1.09 -5.56 -7.63
C GLN A 187 0.33 -5.03 -7.45
N ILE A 188 0.62 -4.43 -6.31
CA ILE A 188 1.94 -3.85 -6.00
C ILE A 188 2.52 -4.62 -4.83
N ARG A 189 3.67 -5.25 -5.02
CA ARG A 189 4.45 -5.92 -3.96
C ARG A 189 5.66 -5.08 -3.61
N PHE A 190 5.91 -4.91 -2.32
CA PHE A 190 7.00 -4.12 -1.79
C PHE A 190 8.10 -5.02 -1.23
N ASN A 191 9.35 -4.68 -1.55
CA ASN A 191 10.55 -5.40 -1.13
C ASN A 191 11.58 -4.41 -0.60
N ARG A 192 12.54 -4.88 0.19
CA ARG A 192 13.61 -4.05 0.79
C ARG A 192 13.03 -2.82 1.51
N VAL A 193 12.03 -3.07 2.33
CA VAL A 193 11.31 -2.02 3.06
C VAL A 193 12.20 -1.37 4.11
N GLU A 194 12.22 -0.04 4.11
CA GLU A 194 12.85 0.79 5.13
C GLU A 194 11.77 1.62 5.82
N VAL A 195 11.59 1.42 7.11
CA VAL A 195 10.63 2.16 7.94
C VAL A 195 11.36 3.27 8.68
N ASN A 196 10.90 4.50 8.54
CA ASN A 196 11.47 5.71 9.15
C ASN A 196 12.98 5.88 8.88
N PRO A 197 13.47 5.72 7.62
CA PRO A 197 14.89 5.84 7.33
C PRO A 197 15.38 7.28 7.55
N ALA A 198 16.48 7.44 8.30
CA ALA A 198 17.00 8.74 8.67
C ALA A 198 17.46 9.61 7.48
N ASN A 199 17.82 8.98 6.37
CA ASN A 199 18.25 9.65 5.14
C ASN A 199 17.11 10.05 4.20
N LEU A 200 15.86 9.77 4.54
CA LEU A 200 14.69 10.18 3.76
C LEU A 200 14.16 11.51 4.31
N THR A 201 14.36 12.58 3.56
CA THR A 201 14.01 13.95 3.94
C THR A 201 13.12 14.61 2.89
N MET A 202 12.54 15.77 3.18
CA MET A 202 11.70 16.52 2.24
C MET A 202 12.43 16.85 0.93
N ALA A 203 13.75 16.99 0.94
CA ALA A 203 14.55 17.24 -0.27
C ALA A 203 14.44 16.10 -1.30
N ASN A 204 14.15 14.86 -0.87
CA ASN A 204 13.95 13.73 -1.78
C ASN A 204 12.63 13.81 -2.57
N PHE A 205 11.71 14.70 -2.18
CA PHE A 205 10.40 14.88 -2.80
C PHE A 205 10.27 16.20 -3.57
N THR A 206 11.37 16.92 -3.72
CA THR A 206 11.43 18.09 -4.62
C THR A 206 11.61 17.61 -6.06
N PHE A 207 10.81 18.14 -6.98
CA PHE A 207 10.95 17.88 -8.40
C PHE A 207 11.25 19.17 -9.16
N VAL A 208 12.30 19.13 -9.99
CA VAL A 208 12.67 20.22 -10.90
C VAL A 208 12.62 19.67 -12.30
N PRO A 209 11.76 20.22 -13.19
CA PRO A 209 11.70 19.78 -14.58
C PRO A 209 13.07 19.91 -15.26
N PRO A 210 13.54 18.90 -15.99
CA PRO A 210 14.76 18.99 -16.77
C PRO A 210 14.68 20.09 -17.82
N LYS A 211 15.84 20.61 -18.28
CA LYS A 211 15.88 21.61 -19.36
C LYS A 211 15.34 21.02 -20.66
N GLY A 212 14.49 21.77 -21.35
CA GLY A 212 13.95 21.39 -22.65
C GLY A 212 12.78 20.39 -22.58
N VAL A 213 12.25 20.15 -21.40
CA VAL A 213 11.04 19.34 -21.20
C VAL A 213 9.80 20.22 -21.37
N ASP A 214 8.78 19.72 -22.04
CA ASP A 214 7.47 20.39 -22.11
C ASP A 214 6.73 20.29 -20.78
N VAL A 215 6.26 21.43 -20.24
CA VAL A 215 5.57 21.51 -18.95
C VAL A 215 4.11 21.91 -19.15
N VAL A 216 3.20 20.94 -18.98
CA VAL A 216 1.75 21.10 -19.16
C VAL A 216 1.08 21.30 -17.80
N ARG A 217 0.18 22.28 -17.72
CA ARG A 217 -0.68 22.58 -16.55
C ARG A 217 -2.13 22.58 -17.02
N PRO A 218 -2.83 21.42 -16.99
CA PRO A 218 -4.23 21.30 -17.40
C PRO A 218 -5.19 21.93 -16.42
#